data_6a287452448ca47591ab90f200119f00
#
_entry.id   6a287452448ca47591ab90f200119f00
#
_cell.length_a   1.000
_cell.length_b   1.000
_cell.length_c   1.000
_cell.angle_alpha   90.00
_cell.angle_beta   90.00
_cell.angle_gamma   90.00
#
_symmetry.space_group_name_H-M   'P 1'
#
loop_
_entity.id
_entity.type
_entity.pdbx_description
1 polymer ?
#
loop_
_entity_poly.entity_id
_entity_poly.type
_entity_poly.pdbx_seq_one_letter_code
_entity_poly.pdbx_strand_id
1 'polypeptide(L)'
;MTKDQISAFCVDQIAAILRIPKDTVGTGMKFSRLGLDSAMTVYLQMELEDKLNLEIAPETFYDHPSIVALSAHLAEKVAARAA
;
A
#
# COMPACT_ATOMS: atom_id res chain seq x y z
N MET A 1 3.75 11.82 -5.00
CA MET A 1 2.33 11.45 -4.80
C MET A 1 1.90 11.83 -3.38
N THR A 2 0.68 12.28 -3.24
CA THR A 2 0.09 12.57 -1.94
C THR A 2 -0.36 11.28 -1.24
N LYS A 3 -0.65 11.40 0.06
CA LYS A 3 -1.22 10.29 0.82
C LYS A 3 -2.47 9.72 0.16
N ASP A 4 -3.38 10.59 -0.30
CA ASP A 4 -4.63 10.15 -0.92
C ASP A 4 -4.39 9.44 -2.25
N GLN A 5 -3.44 9.90 -3.03
CA GLN A 5 -3.06 9.25 -4.27
C GLN A 5 -2.43 7.87 -4.02
N ILE A 6 -1.59 7.75 -3.01
CA ILE A 6 -0.99 6.47 -2.63
C ILE A 6 -2.07 5.52 -2.13
N SER A 7 -2.98 6.02 -1.29
CA SER A 7 -4.10 5.23 -0.79
C SER A 7 -4.97 4.69 -1.94
N ALA A 8 -5.31 5.54 -2.90
CA ALA A 8 -6.10 5.15 -4.06
C ALA A 8 -5.37 4.09 -4.90
N PHE A 9 -4.08 4.25 -5.09
CA PHE A 9 -3.25 3.27 -5.80
C PHE A 9 -3.27 1.91 -5.09
N CYS A 10 -3.13 1.91 -3.76
CA CYS A 10 -3.20 0.68 -2.97
C CYS A 10 -4.57 -0.01 -3.10
N VAL A 11 -5.64 0.76 -3.04
CA VAL A 11 -7.00 0.21 -3.21
C VAL A 11 -7.13 -0.44 -4.58
N ASP A 12 -6.68 0.23 -5.64
CA ASP A 12 -6.73 -0.30 -7.01
C ASP A 12 -5.94 -1.61 -7.12
N GLN A 13 -4.74 -1.64 -6.57
CA GLN A 13 -3.89 -2.84 -6.64
C GLN A 13 -4.48 -4.00 -5.86
N ILE A 14 -4.93 -3.74 -4.63
CA ILE A 14 -5.51 -4.79 -3.79
C ILE A 14 -6.80 -5.33 -4.40
N ALA A 15 -7.65 -4.46 -4.90
CA ALA A 15 -8.88 -4.88 -5.58
C ALA A 15 -8.58 -5.79 -6.77
N ALA A 16 -7.57 -5.44 -7.57
CA ALA A 16 -7.13 -6.26 -8.70
C ALA A 16 -6.53 -7.60 -8.26
N ILE A 17 -5.68 -7.59 -7.23
CA ILE A 17 -5.03 -8.79 -6.71
C ILE A 17 -6.09 -9.77 -6.18
N LEU A 18 -7.04 -9.27 -5.40
CA LEU A 18 -8.08 -10.09 -4.77
C LEU A 18 -9.29 -10.32 -5.67
N ARG A 19 -9.39 -9.61 -6.79
CA ARG A 19 -10.53 -9.67 -7.73
C ARG A 19 -11.85 -9.32 -7.02
N ILE A 20 -11.83 -8.21 -6.29
CA ILE A 20 -13.01 -7.69 -5.58
C ILE A 20 -13.26 -6.24 -6.00
N PRO A 21 -14.49 -5.74 -5.80
CA PRO A 21 -14.80 -4.33 -6.08
C PRO A 21 -13.98 -3.40 -5.18
N LYS A 22 -13.56 -2.26 -5.72
CA LYS A 22 -12.74 -1.27 -4.99
C LYS A 22 -13.42 -0.78 -3.72
N ASP A 23 -14.73 -0.60 -3.76
CA ASP A 23 -15.50 -0.08 -2.62
C ASP A 23 -15.60 -1.08 -1.46
N THR A 24 -15.18 -2.33 -1.66
CA THR A 24 -15.11 -3.33 -0.59
C THR A 24 -13.74 -3.39 0.07
N VAL A 25 -12.76 -2.64 -0.43
CA VAL A 25 -11.41 -2.60 0.17
C VAL A 25 -11.40 -1.57 1.31
N GLY A 26 -11.45 -2.06 2.53
CA GLY A 26 -11.41 -1.22 3.73
C GLY A 26 -10.01 -0.66 3.99
N THR A 27 -9.83 0.65 3.85
CA THR A 27 -8.52 1.28 3.99
C THR A 27 -7.97 1.25 5.41
N GLY A 28 -8.85 1.14 6.40
CA GLY A 28 -8.46 1.02 7.81
C GLY A 28 -8.26 -0.42 8.27
N MET A 29 -8.58 -1.40 7.44
CA MET A 29 -8.44 -2.81 7.80
C MET A 29 -7.00 -3.25 7.66
N LYS A 30 -6.55 -4.14 8.54
CA LYS A 30 -5.22 -4.76 8.41
C LYS A 30 -5.16 -5.58 7.13
N PHE A 31 -4.00 -5.59 6.48
CA PHE A 31 -3.80 -6.34 5.24
C PHE A 31 -4.16 -7.82 5.39
N SER A 32 -3.84 -8.42 6.55
CA SER A 32 -4.21 -9.81 6.83
C SER A 32 -5.72 -10.04 6.84
N ARG A 33 -6.47 -9.04 7.27
CA ARG A 33 -7.94 -9.08 7.29
C ARG A 33 -8.55 -8.92 5.91
N LEU A 34 -7.85 -8.24 5.03
CA LEU A 34 -8.28 -8.08 3.64
C LEU A 34 -8.12 -9.37 2.83
N GLY A 35 -7.33 -10.31 3.33
CA GLY A 35 -7.07 -11.57 2.65
C GLY A 35 -5.75 -11.60 1.88
N LEU A 36 -4.87 -10.64 2.11
CA LEU A 36 -3.56 -10.63 1.48
C LEU A 36 -2.61 -11.63 2.17
N ASP A 37 -2.11 -12.57 1.39
CA ASP A 37 -1.06 -13.49 1.84
C ASP A 37 0.33 -12.89 1.57
N SER A 38 1.38 -13.63 1.92
CA SER A 38 2.76 -13.17 1.76
C SER A 38 3.12 -12.85 0.30
N ALA A 39 2.72 -13.70 -0.62
CA ALA A 39 3.02 -13.50 -2.05
C ALA A 39 2.30 -12.26 -2.60
N MET A 40 1.04 -12.07 -2.22
CA MET A 40 0.26 -10.91 -2.62
C MET A 40 0.84 -9.62 -2.05
N THR A 41 1.31 -9.67 -0.80
CA THR A 41 1.95 -8.53 -0.15
C THR A 41 3.25 -8.14 -0.86
N VAL A 42 4.05 -9.13 -1.26
CA VAL A 42 5.28 -8.88 -2.03
C VAL A 42 4.95 -8.25 -3.37
N TYR A 43 3.90 -8.72 -4.03
CA TYR A 43 3.45 -8.13 -5.29
C TYR A 43 3.07 -6.66 -5.10
N LEU A 44 2.29 -6.36 -4.07
CA LEU A 44 1.90 -4.98 -3.75
C LEU A 44 3.14 -4.11 -3.46
N GLN A 45 4.10 -4.66 -2.71
CA GLN A 45 5.37 -3.98 -2.42
C GLN A 45 6.09 -3.60 -3.70
N MET A 46 6.22 -4.53 -4.64
CA MET A 46 6.91 -4.29 -5.91
C MET A 46 6.21 -3.22 -6.73
N GLU A 47 4.88 -3.26 -6.78
CA GLU A 47 4.10 -2.25 -7.51
C GLU A 47 4.26 -0.86 -6.91
N LEU A 48 4.27 -0.76 -5.57
CA LEU A 48 4.50 0.51 -4.88
C LEU A 48 5.92 1.02 -5.09
N GLU A 49 6.92 0.16 -5.03
CA GLU A 49 8.31 0.54 -5.28
C GLU A 49 8.46 1.12 -6.69
N ASP A 50 7.85 0.48 -7.65
CA ASP A 50 7.89 0.90 -9.05
C ASP A 50 7.16 2.24 -9.23
N LYS A 51 5.98 2.36 -8.64
CA LYS A 51 5.16 3.57 -8.77
C LYS A 51 5.78 4.78 -8.09
N LEU A 52 6.36 4.59 -6.91
CA LEU A 52 6.91 5.67 -6.09
C LEU A 52 8.41 5.88 -6.34
N ASN A 53 9.03 4.98 -7.07
CA ASN A 53 10.47 4.99 -7.33
C ASN A 53 11.28 5.08 -6.03
N LEU A 54 10.92 4.25 -5.06
CA LEU A 54 11.66 4.09 -3.81
C LEU A 54 11.71 2.63 -3.37
N GLU A 55 12.71 2.31 -2.56
CA GLU A 55 12.80 0.99 -1.94
C GLU A 55 11.90 0.96 -0.71
N ILE A 56 11.17 -0.15 -0.56
CA ILE A 56 10.28 -0.38 0.56
C ILE A 56 10.68 -1.70 1.23
N ALA A 57 11.14 -1.61 2.47
CA ALA A 57 11.49 -2.81 3.22
C ALA A 57 10.24 -3.64 3.54
N PRO A 58 10.33 -4.99 3.52
CA PRO A 58 9.18 -5.83 3.86
C PRO A 58 8.59 -5.54 5.24
N GLU A 59 9.40 -5.14 6.21
CA GLU A 59 8.98 -4.79 7.55
C GLU A 59 8.00 -3.62 7.57
N THR A 60 8.03 -2.77 6.53
CA THR A 60 7.13 -1.62 6.41
C THR A 60 5.66 -2.05 6.48
N PHE A 61 5.33 -3.21 5.91
CA PHE A 61 3.97 -3.72 5.90
C PHE A 61 3.53 -4.25 7.28
N TYR A 62 4.47 -4.63 8.13
CA TYR A 62 4.18 -5.03 9.52
C TYR A 62 4.07 -3.81 10.42
N ASP A 63 4.93 -2.82 10.22
CA ASP A 63 4.93 -1.59 11.01
C ASP A 63 3.74 -0.70 10.67
N HIS A 64 3.25 -0.77 9.43
CA HIS A 64 2.13 0.01 8.93
C HIS A 64 1.13 -0.93 8.24
N PRO A 65 0.34 -1.68 9.03
CA PRO A 65 -0.38 -2.85 8.54
C PRO A 65 -1.73 -2.57 7.87
N SER A 66 -2.02 -1.33 7.51
CA SER A 66 -3.23 -0.94 6.79
C SER A 66 -2.91 0.06 5.69
N ILE A 67 -3.82 0.23 4.74
CA ILE A 67 -3.64 1.22 3.67
C ILE A 67 -3.49 2.62 4.24
N VAL A 68 -4.30 2.98 5.25
CA VAL A 68 -4.22 4.30 5.89
C VAL A 68 -2.84 4.52 6.49
N ALA A 69 -2.34 3.58 7.29
CA ALA A 69 -1.05 3.71 7.94
C ALA A 69 0.10 3.69 6.93
N LEU A 70 0.04 2.78 5.96
CA LEU A 70 1.08 2.63 4.95
C LEU A 70 1.16 3.86 4.05
N SER A 71 0.02 4.37 3.58
CA SER A 71 0.02 5.53 2.68
C SER A 71 0.51 6.79 3.37
N ALA A 72 0.21 6.98 4.66
CA ALA A 72 0.74 8.09 5.44
C ALA A 72 2.26 8.02 5.54
N HIS A 73 2.79 6.83 5.86
CA HIS A 73 4.22 6.59 5.97
C HIS A 73 4.95 6.83 4.64
N LEU A 74 4.42 6.27 3.56
CA LEU A 74 5.03 6.41 2.24
C LEU A 74 4.96 7.85 1.72
N ALA A 75 3.88 8.56 2.02
CA ALA A 75 3.76 9.97 1.65
C ALA A 75 4.84 10.82 2.33
N GLU A 76 5.16 10.54 3.58
CA GLU A 76 6.27 11.20 4.30
C GLU A 76 7.61 10.94 3.62
N LYS A 77 7.86 9.70 3.22
CA LYS A 77 9.11 9.33 2.53
C LYS A 77 9.22 10.01 1.16
N VAL A 78 8.14 10.07 0.41
CA VAL A 78 8.12 10.77 -0.88
C VAL A 78 8.37 12.26 -0.69
N ALA A 79 7.75 12.88 0.31
CA ALA A 79 7.95 14.30 0.62
C ALA A 79 9.38 14.58 1.05
N ALA A 80 9.97 13.72 1.87
CA ALA A 80 11.36 13.87 2.33
C ALA A 80 12.34 13.76 1.17
N ARG A 81 12.07 12.88 0.20
CA ARG A 81 12.91 12.73 -0.98
C ARG A 81 12.84 13.96 -1.89
N ALA A 82 11.67 14.59 -1.98
CA ALA A 82 11.45 15.77 -2.82
C ALA A 82 12.08 17.04 -2.21
N ALA A 83 12.35 17.04 -0.92
CA ALA A 83 13.01 18.17 -0.23
C ALA A 83 14.57 18.15 -0.46
#